data_d45a41f713066dad3d5a47ca74d77808
#
_entry.id   d45a41f713066dad3d5a47ca74d77808
#
_cell.length_a   1.000
_cell.length_b   1.000
_cell.length_c   1.000
_cell.angle_alpha   90.00
_cell.angle_beta   90.00
_cell.angle_gamma   90.00
#
_symmetry.space_group_name_H-M   'P 1'
#
loop_
_entity.id
_entity.type
_entity.pdbx_description
1 polymer ?
#
loop_
_entity_poly.entity_id
_entity_poly.type
_entity_poly.pdbx_seq_one_letter_code
_entity_poly.pdbx_strand_id
1 'polypeptide(L)'
;MSWQLASFLILGAVLLGGVAWYERSRPPSQVVALVAALAALAIAGRIAFAAFPNVKPTTDIVVFAGYALGPAPGFAVGALTGLVSNFWFGQGPWTPWQMVGWGLCGVLGAALALTTRNAGRFALAATCGFAAIAYGVLLNFSLMATYGGDLSFERFLTLEARAVPFDVAHAAGNVAFALLAGPAMVRMLVRFRERFEWRTPAVATAALVALLVLPALLPSSASAADASRAANWLESIQNADGGFGSSPGDESSAAITAWAMLGLEAAGRNPHDVARLGKTPVESLRSTINEVSSAGDLARTIVALEGAGSDPRSFAGRNLVAELLDRRAANGSFAGWPGTTSFSAIALRSAGATGGLDKTLDWLGSVQNADGGWGDVPGQPSNADVTGSVMQAMPGTEAADRGLSYLRKHQRSNGGFALGSGGAVNTQSTAWAIQGMVAVGGDPALIESGGKSAPDYLTAQQAGNGHFRYSSSSDQTPVWVTAQALVAATGDAFPIAVPPREKGSTAVSPPTAAPATPETETAAPAIPPASLEQSGGGVPPSTVTPAAPPATAGPIPTPVPDGTEGAVPETEPESAPEAATTSAEPISTSSAGPSPWAPIGIGLAATALAIAAPWWLGRRYSW
;
A
#
# COMPACT_ATOMS: atom_id res chain seq x y z
N MET A 1 3.79 -9.72 5.98
CA MET A 1 3.36 -10.90 5.17
C MET A 1 2.73 -10.35 3.90
N SER A 2 3.21 -10.72 2.70
CA SER A 2 2.58 -10.19 1.48
C SER A 2 1.13 -10.66 1.42
N TRP A 3 0.24 -9.81 0.91
CA TRP A 3 -1.19 -10.12 0.83
C TRP A 3 -1.46 -11.34 -0.08
N GLN A 4 -0.60 -11.60 -1.07
CA GLN A 4 -0.62 -12.81 -1.87
C GLN A 4 -0.43 -14.05 -0.99
N LEU A 5 0.59 -14.03 -0.13
CA LEU A 5 0.82 -15.12 0.83
C LEU A 5 -0.35 -15.29 1.79
N ALA A 6 -0.91 -14.18 2.30
CA ALA A 6 -2.10 -14.21 3.15
C ALA A 6 -3.30 -14.84 2.42
N SER A 7 -3.53 -14.48 1.16
CA SER A 7 -4.60 -15.06 0.32
C SER A 7 -4.42 -16.57 0.12
N PHE A 8 -3.21 -17.03 -0.17
CA PHE A 8 -2.93 -18.46 -0.30
C PHE A 8 -3.04 -19.21 1.02
N LEU A 9 -2.67 -18.60 2.15
CA LEU A 9 -2.86 -19.20 3.47
C LEU A 9 -4.35 -19.34 3.83
N ILE A 10 -5.16 -18.29 3.57
CA ILE A 10 -6.61 -18.34 3.75
C ILE A 10 -7.23 -19.42 2.85
N LEU A 11 -6.82 -19.46 1.59
CA LEU A 11 -7.27 -20.44 0.63
C LEU A 11 -6.92 -21.87 1.08
N GLY A 12 -5.67 -22.07 1.55
CA GLY A 12 -5.23 -23.32 2.14
C GLY A 12 -6.06 -23.71 3.37
N ALA A 13 -6.33 -22.76 4.26
CA ALA A 13 -7.17 -22.98 5.44
C ALA A 13 -8.62 -23.35 5.05
N VAL A 14 -9.20 -22.73 4.03
CA VAL A 14 -10.55 -23.06 3.51
C VAL A 14 -10.55 -24.48 2.93
N LEU A 15 -9.54 -24.87 2.18
CA LEU A 15 -9.42 -26.22 1.61
C LEU A 15 -9.24 -27.27 2.71
N LEU A 16 -8.32 -27.06 3.64
CA LEU A 16 -8.11 -27.95 4.78
C LEU A 16 -9.36 -28.04 5.67
N GLY A 17 -10.03 -26.90 5.89
CA GLY A 17 -11.31 -26.83 6.59
C GLY A 17 -12.39 -27.63 5.86
N GLY A 18 -12.46 -27.54 4.54
CA GLY A 18 -13.37 -28.32 3.71
C GLY A 18 -13.13 -29.82 3.79
N VAL A 19 -11.87 -30.24 3.74
CA VAL A 19 -11.49 -31.66 3.93
C VAL A 19 -11.85 -32.13 5.33
N ALA A 20 -11.47 -31.38 6.38
CA ALA A 20 -11.79 -31.72 7.77
C ALA A 20 -13.32 -31.77 8.01
N TRP A 21 -14.07 -30.89 7.35
CA TRP A 21 -15.52 -30.89 7.39
C TRP A 21 -16.10 -32.14 6.74
N TYR A 22 -15.60 -32.52 5.55
CA TYR A 22 -15.98 -33.75 4.87
C TYR A 22 -15.70 -34.99 5.73
N GLU A 23 -14.50 -35.10 6.29
CA GLU A 23 -14.11 -36.18 7.19
C GLU A 23 -15.00 -36.24 8.45
N ARG A 24 -15.28 -35.10 9.08
CA ARG A 24 -16.17 -35.03 10.25
C ARG A 24 -17.62 -35.41 9.94
N SER A 25 -18.06 -35.26 8.68
CA SER A 25 -19.39 -35.67 8.26
C SER A 25 -19.55 -37.17 8.19
N ARG A 26 -18.44 -37.95 8.26
CA ARG A 26 -18.35 -39.41 8.24
C ARG A 26 -19.26 -40.05 7.16
N PRO A 27 -19.07 -39.65 5.87
CA PRO A 27 -19.92 -40.17 4.81
C PRO A 27 -19.73 -41.69 4.66
N PRO A 28 -20.80 -42.47 4.45
CA PRO A 28 -20.66 -43.88 4.16
C PRO A 28 -19.92 -44.08 2.83
N SER A 29 -19.30 -45.26 2.65
CA SER A 29 -18.48 -45.56 1.46
C SER A 29 -19.21 -45.34 0.13
N GLN A 30 -20.53 -45.55 0.10
CA GLN A 30 -21.37 -45.29 -1.05
C GLN A 30 -21.44 -43.80 -1.43
N VAL A 31 -21.49 -42.91 -0.43
CA VAL A 31 -21.46 -41.44 -0.67
C VAL A 31 -20.07 -41.02 -1.13
N VAL A 32 -19.01 -41.62 -0.60
CA VAL A 32 -17.61 -41.36 -1.06
C VAL A 32 -17.47 -41.79 -2.53
N ALA A 33 -17.98 -42.98 -2.90
CA ALA A 33 -17.98 -43.46 -4.27
C ALA A 33 -18.80 -42.57 -5.21
N LEU A 34 -19.94 -42.05 -4.72
CA LEU A 34 -20.79 -41.14 -5.51
C LEU A 34 -20.14 -39.77 -5.70
N VAL A 35 -19.43 -39.23 -4.69
CA VAL A 35 -18.62 -38.01 -4.79
C VAL A 35 -17.53 -38.18 -5.86
N ALA A 36 -16.79 -39.30 -5.83
CA ALA A 36 -15.78 -39.60 -6.83
C ALA A 36 -16.37 -39.74 -8.25
N ALA A 37 -17.51 -40.41 -8.39
CA ALA A 37 -18.21 -40.58 -9.68
C ALA A 37 -18.72 -39.24 -10.23
N LEU A 38 -19.26 -38.35 -9.37
CA LEU A 38 -19.74 -37.04 -9.78
C LEU A 38 -18.58 -36.11 -10.14
N ALA A 39 -17.47 -36.16 -9.41
CA ALA A 39 -16.25 -35.44 -9.78
C ALA A 39 -15.72 -35.90 -11.14
N ALA A 40 -15.67 -37.23 -11.37
CA ALA A 40 -15.26 -37.80 -12.65
C ALA A 40 -16.20 -37.36 -13.80
N LEU A 41 -17.50 -37.34 -13.56
CA LEU A 41 -18.50 -36.86 -14.54
C LEU A 41 -18.33 -35.37 -14.85
N ALA A 42 -18.07 -34.54 -13.83
CA ALA A 42 -17.81 -33.12 -14.00
C ALA A 42 -16.51 -32.86 -14.77
N ILE A 43 -15.45 -33.66 -14.51
CA ILE A 43 -14.18 -33.62 -15.24
C ILE A 43 -14.39 -34.03 -16.70
N ALA A 44 -15.08 -35.13 -16.94
CA ALA A 44 -15.41 -35.60 -18.29
C ALA A 44 -16.23 -34.56 -19.07
N GLY A 45 -17.21 -33.93 -18.42
CA GLY A 45 -17.96 -32.81 -18.98
C GLY A 45 -17.06 -31.62 -19.32
N ARG A 46 -16.12 -31.26 -18.45
CA ARG A 46 -15.16 -30.17 -18.71
C ARG A 46 -14.26 -30.47 -19.92
N ILE A 47 -13.83 -31.72 -20.07
CA ILE A 47 -13.00 -32.17 -21.20
C ILE A 47 -13.82 -32.24 -22.50
N ALA A 48 -15.02 -32.85 -22.47
CA ALA A 48 -15.87 -33.01 -23.64
C ALA A 48 -16.31 -31.67 -24.26
N PHE A 49 -16.47 -30.63 -23.41
CA PHE A 49 -16.84 -29.27 -23.83
C PHE A 49 -15.63 -28.33 -23.91
N ALA A 50 -14.39 -28.84 -23.98
CA ALA A 50 -13.20 -28.01 -24.01
C ALA A 50 -13.15 -27.07 -25.23
N ALA A 51 -13.71 -27.48 -26.36
CA ALA A 51 -13.76 -26.67 -27.58
C ALA A 51 -14.72 -25.46 -27.50
N PHE A 52 -15.62 -25.44 -26.52
CA PHE A 52 -16.57 -24.33 -26.34
C PHE A 52 -16.07 -23.40 -25.21
N PRO A 53 -15.71 -22.13 -25.52
CA PRO A 53 -15.24 -21.20 -24.50
C PRO A 53 -16.27 -21.04 -23.39
N ASN A 54 -15.88 -21.37 -22.16
CA ASN A 54 -16.67 -21.27 -20.92
C ASN A 54 -18.02 -21.99 -20.86
N VAL A 55 -18.49 -22.70 -21.91
CA VAL A 55 -19.72 -23.50 -21.89
C VAL A 55 -19.39 -24.93 -21.44
N LYS A 56 -19.65 -25.24 -20.17
CA LYS A 56 -19.28 -26.54 -19.56
C LYS A 56 -20.31 -26.94 -18.49
N PRO A 57 -20.77 -28.22 -18.43
CA PRO A 57 -21.73 -28.68 -17.43
C PRO A 57 -21.11 -28.88 -16.03
N THR A 58 -19.88 -28.49 -15.83
CA THR A 58 -19.10 -28.72 -14.60
C THR A 58 -19.78 -28.11 -13.37
N THR A 59 -20.12 -26.81 -13.45
CA THR A 59 -20.75 -26.06 -12.37
C THR A 59 -22.11 -26.64 -12.00
N ASP A 60 -22.93 -27.06 -12.99
CA ASP A 60 -24.22 -27.68 -12.78
C ASP A 60 -24.11 -29.00 -11.99
N ILE A 61 -23.20 -29.88 -12.40
CA ILE A 61 -22.97 -31.17 -11.74
C ILE A 61 -22.60 -30.97 -10.28
N VAL A 62 -21.74 -29.97 -10.00
CA VAL A 62 -21.30 -29.62 -8.64
C VAL A 62 -22.48 -29.07 -7.82
N VAL A 63 -23.28 -28.14 -8.38
CA VAL A 63 -24.48 -27.59 -7.74
C VAL A 63 -25.48 -28.70 -7.43
N PHE A 64 -25.75 -29.62 -8.38
CA PHE A 64 -26.66 -30.72 -8.18
C PHE A 64 -26.16 -31.73 -7.14
N ALA A 65 -24.83 -31.98 -7.10
CA ALA A 65 -24.22 -32.79 -6.05
C ALA A 65 -24.46 -32.18 -4.66
N GLY A 66 -24.23 -30.87 -4.51
CA GLY A 66 -24.50 -30.16 -3.27
C GLY A 66 -25.97 -30.18 -2.86
N TYR A 67 -26.86 -29.91 -3.80
CA TYR A 67 -28.31 -29.98 -3.56
C TYR A 67 -28.76 -31.36 -3.07
N ALA A 68 -28.28 -32.42 -3.69
CA ALA A 68 -28.71 -33.79 -3.39
C ALA A 68 -28.02 -34.39 -2.17
N LEU A 69 -26.70 -34.18 -2.02
CA LEU A 69 -25.86 -34.87 -1.02
C LEU A 69 -25.51 -34.01 0.18
N GLY A 70 -25.73 -32.68 0.09
CA GLY A 70 -25.40 -31.72 1.13
C GLY A 70 -24.08 -30.99 0.90
N PRO A 71 -23.76 -30.02 1.79
CA PRO A 71 -22.73 -29.06 1.51
C PRO A 71 -21.31 -29.64 1.51
N ALA A 72 -20.98 -30.56 2.41
CA ALA A 72 -19.63 -31.12 2.49
C ALA A 72 -19.33 -32.06 1.29
N PRO A 73 -20.21 -33.00 0.88
CA PRO A 73 -20.03 -33.74 -0.36
C PRO A 73 -20.02 -32.85 -1.62
N GLY A 74 -20.88 -31.82 -1.68
CA GLY A 74 -20.90 -30.87 -2.79
C GLY A 74 -19.58 -30.10 -2.92
N PHE A 75 -19.04 -29.63 -1.80
CA PHE A 75 -17.72 -28.99 -1.76
C PHE A 75 -16.62 -29.95 -2.26
N ALA A 76 -16.63 -31.20 -1.79
CA ALA A 76 -15.63 -32.19 -2.18
C ALA A 76 -15.70 -32.50 -3.69
N VAL A 77 -16.89 -32.62 -4.28
CA VAL A 77 -17.04 -32.80 -5.75
C VAL A 77 -16.40 -31.64 -6.50
N GLY A 78 -16.69 -30.39 -6.09
CA GLY A 78 -16.14 -29.20 -6.72
C GLY A 78 -14.62 -29.09 -6.59
N ALA A 79 -14.09 -29.28 -5.39
CA ALA A 79 -12.65 -29.22 -5.13
C ALA A 79 -11.87 -30.29 -5.89
N LEU A 80 -12.35 -31.54 -5.88
CA LEU A 80 -11.75 -32.64 -6.64
C LEU A 80 -11.81 -32.38 -8.15
N THR A 81 -12.93 -31.84 -8.65
CA THR A 81 -13.06 -31.47 -10.05
C THR A 81 -12.01 -30.42 -10.44
N GLY A 82 -11.81 -29.36 -9.64
CA GLY A 82 -10.80 -28.35 -9.88
C GLY A 82 -9.39 -28.94 -9.93
N LEU A 83 -9.03 -29.70 -8.90
CA LEU A 83 -7.70 -30.30 -8.77
C LEU A 83 -7.40 -31.26 -9.91
N VAL A 84 -8.26 -32.24 -10.12
CA VAL A 84 -7.96 -33.36 -11.04
C VAL A 84 -8.08 -32.95 -12.50
N SER A 85 -9.06 -32.11 -12.87
CA SER A 85 -9.17 -31.66 -14.26
C SER A 85 -8.00 -30.80 -14.70
N ASN A 86 -7.31 -30.14 -13.78
CA ASN A 86 -6.14 -29.34 -14.11
C ASN A 86 -4.87 -30.16 -14.44
N PHE A 87 -4.85 -31.47 -14.17
CA PHE A 87 -3.83 -32.33 -14.76
C PHE A 87 -3.96 -32.40 -16.29
N TRP A 88 -5.17 -32.15 -16.81
CA TRP A 88 -5.43 -32.09 -18.27
C TRP A 88 -5.27 -30.65 -18.80
N PHE A 89 -5.77 -29.64 -18.07
CA PHE A 89 -5.83 -28.25 -18.52
C PHE A 89 -4.64 -27.41 -18.05
N GLY A 90 -3.71 -27.97 -17.29
CA GLY A 90 -2.56 -27.29 -16.69
C GLY A 90 -2.78 -26.91 -15.23
N GLN A 91 -1.82 -27.31 -14.39
CA GLN A 91 -1.74 -26.88 -12.98
C GLN A 91 -1.08 -25.51 -12.87
N GLY A 92 -1.56 -24.71 -11.94
CA GLY A 92 -0.99 -23.39 -11.69
C GLY A 92 -1.54 -22.75 -10.42
N PRO A 93 -1.13 -21.52 -10.10
CA PRO A 93 -1.59 -20.82 -8.92
C PRO A 93 -3.10 -20.55 -8.90
N TRP A 94 -3.78 -20.67 -10.02
CA TRP A 94 -5.24 -20.64 -10.14
C TRP A 94 -5.93 -21.92 -9.62
N THR A 95 -5.23 -23.05 -9.53
CA THR A 95 -5.84 -24.33 -9.15
C THR A 95 -6.52 -24.30 -7.78
N PRO A 96 -5.89 -23.81 -6.69
CA PRO A 96 -6.56 -23.69 -5.40
C PRO A 96 -7.81 -22.80 -5.45
N TRP A 97 -7.80 -21.73 -6.24
CA TRP A 97 -8.95 -20.85 -6.44
C TRP A 97 -10.10 -21.56 -7.14
N GLN A 98 -9.81 -22.36 -8.16
CA GLN A 98 -10.81 -23.17 -8.83
C GLN A 98 -11.40 -24.25 -7.91
N MET A 99 -10.57 -24.87 -7.08
CA MET A 99 -11.03 -25.83 -6.08
C MET A 99 -12.03 -25.22 -5.11
N VAL A 100 -11.71 -24.03 -4.57
CA VAL A 100 -12.61 -23.29 -3.67
C VAL A 100 -13.83 -22.80 -4.44
N GLY A 101 -13.69 -22.22 -5.61
CA GLY A 101 -14.78 -21.68 -6.41
C GLY A 101 -15.84 -22.74 -6.74
N TRP A 102 -15.44 -23.88 -7.27
CA TRP A 102 -16.38 -24.99 -7.51
C TRP A 102 -16.87 -25.62 -6.21
N GLY A 103 -16.03 -25.71 -5.17
CA GLY A 103 -16.48 -26.16 -3.85
C GLY A 103 -17.63 -25.31 -3.32
N LEU A 104 -17.53 -23.98 -3.46
CA LEU A 104 -18.59 -23.03 -3.07
C LEU A 104 -19.86 -23.17 -3.94
N CYS A 105 -19.74 -23.48 -5.24
CA CYS A 105 -20.90 -23.82 -6.07
C CYS A 105 -21.66 -25.03 -5.51
N GLY A 106 -20.95 -26.04 -4.98
CA GLY A 106 -21.54 -27.16 -4.29
C GLY A 106 -22.27 -26.77 -3.00
N VAL A 107 -21.67 -25.90 -2.20
CA VAL A 107 -22.31 -25.33 -0.99
C VAL A 107 -23.57 -24.55 -1.35
N LEU A 108 -23.55 -23.77 -2.44
CA LEU A 108 -24.71 -23.04 -2.93
C LEU A 108 -25.87 -23.98 -3.33
N GLY A 109 -25.56 -25.09 -3.99
CA GLY A 109 -26.54 -26.12 -4.28
C GLY A 109 -27.20 -26.68 -3.03
N ALA A 110 -26.42 -26.93 -1.98
CA ALA A 110 -26.95 -27.37 -0.68
C ALA A 110 -27.80 -26.29 0.00
N ALA A 111 -27.42 -25.01 -0.12
CA ALA A 111 -28.22 -23.88 0.38
C ALA A 111 -29.60 -23.81 -0.31
N LEU A 112 -29.65 -24.06 -1.62
CA LEU A 112 -30.93 -24.17 -2.33
C LEU A 112 -31.80 -25.30 -1.75
N ALA A 113 -31.22 -26.45 -1.39
CA ALA A 113 -31.95 -27.55 -0.79
C ALA A 113 -32.56 -27.24 0.58
N LEU A 114 -32.00 -26.27 1.33
CA LEU A 114 -32.55 -25.75 2.59
C LEU A 114 -33.80 -24.88 2.36
N THR A 115 -33.86 -24.20 1.21
CA THR A 115 -34.97 -23.28 0.90
C THR A 115 -36.10 -24.01 0.19
N THR A 116 -35.82 -25.04 -0.61
CA THR A 116 -36.81 -25.81 -1.32
C THR A 116 -36.39 -27.28 -1.50
N ARG A 117 -37.23 -28.19 -1.02
CA ARG A 117 -37.00 -29.65 -1.12
C ARG A 117 -37.26 -30.21 -2.53
N ASN A 118 -38.04 -29.49 -3.35
CA ASN A 118 -38.41 -29.88 -4.72
C ASN A 118 -38.14 -28.73 -5.68
N ALA A 119 -36.83 -28.40 -5.87
CA ALA A 119 -36.45 -27.34 -6.78
C ALA A 119 -36.90 -27.65 -8.21
N GLY A 120 -37.74 -26.78 -8.76
CA GLY A 120 -38.13 -26.83 -10.15
C GLY A 120 -37.00 -26.43 -11.10
N ARG A 121 -37.17 -26.67 -12.42
CA ARG A 121 -36.17 -26.39 -13.45
C ARG A 121 -35.66 -24.94 -13.42
N PHE A 122 -36.56 -23.98 -13.16
CA PHE A 122 -36.18 -22.54 -13.14
C PHE A 122 -35.36 -22.16 -11.90
N ALA A 123 -35.67 -22.76 -10.74
CA ALA A 123 -34.87 -22.52 -9.53
C ALA A 123 -33.47 -23.11 -9.67
N LEU A 124 -33.34 -24.32 -10.24
CA LEU A 124 -32.05 -24.94 -10.54
C LEU A 124 -31.26 -24.09 -11.56
N ALA A 125 -31.91 -23.67 -12.66
CA ALA A 125 -31.28 -22.87 -13.70
C ALA A 125 -30.79 -21.51 -13.16
N ALA A 126 -31.61 -20.82 -12.37
CA ALA A 126 -31.21 -19.54 -11.74
C ALA A 126 -30.02 -19.75 -10.79
N THR A 127 -30.02 -20.83 -10.00
CA THR A 127 -28.90 -21.14 -9.09
C THR A 127 -27.62 -21.47 -9.85
N CYS A 128 -27.71 -22.25 -10.93
CA CYS A 128 -26.55 -22.63 -11.75
C CYS A 128 -25.97 -21.39 -12.50
N GLY A 129 -26.84 -20.53 -13.05
CA GLY A 129 -26.42 -19.30 -13.68
C GLY A 129 -25.74 -18.33 -12.70
N PHE A 130 -26.31 -18.18 -11.50
CA PHE A 130 -25.70 -17.38 -10.44
C PHE A 130 -24.37 -17.99 -9.98
N ALA A 131 -24.29 -19.31 -9.80
CA ALA A 131 -23.05 -20.00 -9.42
C ALA A 131 -21.94 -19.78 -10.46
N ALA A 132 -22.30 -19.78 -11.76
CA ALA A 132 -21.36 -19.55 -12.84
C ALA A 132 -20.78 -18.12 -12.81
N ILE A 133 -21.63 -17.10 -12.60
CA ILE A 133 -21.19 -15.71 -12.44
C ILE A 133 -20.32 -15.55 -11.19
N ALA A 134 -20.75 -16.06 -10.04
CA ALA A 134 -20.00 -15.97 -8.78
C ALA A 134 -18.62 -16.65 -8.88
N TYR A 135 -18.54 -17.76 -9.61
CA TYR A 135 -17.28 -18.43 -9.92
C TYR A 135 -16.37 -17.55 -10.80
N GLY A 136 -16.91 -16.91 -11.85
CA GLY A 136 -16.16 -15.97 -12.70
C GLY A 136 -15.58 -14.82 -11.90
N VAL A 137 -16.41 -14.14 -11.10
CA VAL A 137 -15.99 -13.05 -10.20
C VAL A 137 -14.86 -13.50 -9.27
N LEU A 138 -14.95 -14.68 -8.66
CA LEU A 138 -13.89 -15.21 -7.79
C LEU A 138 -12.60 -15.46 -8.57
N LEU A 139 -12.67 -15.97 -9.79
CA LEU A 139 -11.46 -16.20 -10.60
C LEU A 139 -10.86 -14.91 -11.11
N ASN A 140 -11.63 -13.89 -11.47
CA ASN A 140 -11.12 -12.58 -11.83
C ASN A 140 -10.42 -11.92 -10.63
N PHE A 141 -11.00 -12.04 -9.44
CA PHE A 141 -10.32 -11.66 -8.21
C PHE A 141 -9.02 -12.45 -8.00
N SER A 142 -8.99 -13.74 -8.31
CA SER A 142 -7.80 -14.59 -8.20
C SER A 142 -6.65 -14.14 -9.10
N LEU A 143 -6.93 -13.55 -10.26
CA LEU A 143 -5.92 -12.97 -11.14
C LEU A 143 -5.20 -11.80 -10.45
N MET A 144 -5.95 -10.93 -9.80
CA MET A 144 -5.36 -9.84 -9.00
C MET A 144 -4.54 -10.41 -7.84
N ALA A 145 -5.07 -11.45 -7.16
CA ALA A 145 -4.43 -12.12 -6.04
C ALA A 145 -3.11 -12.79 -6.41
N THR A 146 -3.03 -13.35 -7.59
CA THR A 146 -1.93 -14.22 -8.00
C THR A 146 -0.81 -13.48 -8.70
N TYR A 147 -1.18 -12.60 -9.63
CA TYR A 147 -0.19 -11.98 -10.53
C TYR A 147 0.27 -10.59 -10.10
N GLY A 148 -0.15 -10.14 -8.91
CA GLY A 148 0.29 -8.86 -8.36
C GLY A 148 -0.29 -7.64 -9.10
N GLY A 149 0.20 -6.46 -8.76
CA GLY A 149 -0.29 -5.17 -9.23
C GLY A 149 -1.33 -4.56 -8.28
N ASP A 150 -1.85 -3.40 -8.62
CA ASP A 150 -2.77 -2.68 -7.75
C ASP A 150 -4.03 -3.46 -7.45
N LEU A 151 -4.36 -3.60 -6.16
CA LEU A 151 -5.66 -4.06 -5.68
C LEU A 151 -6.65 -2.89 -5.73
N SER A 152 -6.80 -2.26 -6.90
CA SER A 152 -7.77 -1.19 -7.05
C SER A 152 -9.11 -1.75 -7.54
N PHE A 153 -10.18 -1.14 -7.06
CA PHE A 153 -11.53 -1.45 -7.54
C PHE A 153 -11.68 -1.19 -9.04
N GLU A 154 -11.00 -0.17 -9.56
CA GLU A 154 -10.99 0.16 -10.98
C GLU A 154 -10.37 -0.97 -11.82
N ARG A 155 -9.25 -1.55 -11.36
CA ARG A 155 -8.64 -2.71 -12.02
C ARG A 155 -9.54 -3.94 -11.94
N PHE A 156 -10.19 -4.16 -10.80
CA PHE A 156 -11.18 -5.23 -10.66
C PHE A 156 -12.32 -5.05 -11.67
N LEU A 157 -12.92 -3.85 -11.75
CA LEU A 157 -13.96 -3.55 -12.74
C LEU A 157 -13.48 -3.72 -14.18
N THR A 158 -12.23 -3.37 -14.46
CA THR A 158 -11.64 -3.55 -15.79
C THR A 158 -11.50 -5.03 -16.14
N LEU A 159 -11.09 -5.87 -15.19
CA LEU A 159 -11.02 -7.32 -15.35
C LEU A 159 -12.42 -7.93 -15.54
N GLU A 160 -13.38 -7.52 -14.70
CA GLU A 160 -14.78 -7.94 -14.82
C GLU A 160 -15.38 -7.55 -16.18
N ALA A 161 -15.19 -6.29 -16.60
CA ALA A 161 -15.69 -5.81 -17.89
C ALA A 161 -15.14 -6.63 -19.09
N ARG A 162 -13.86 -7.02 -19.03
CA ARG A 162 -13.25 -7.88 -20.05
C ARG A 162 -13.73 -9.34 -19.97
N ALA A 163 -14.11 -9.80 -18.78
CA ALA A 163 -14.60 -11.16 -18.54
C ALA A 163 -16.08 -11.34 -18.93
N VAL A 164 -16.88 -10.26 -18.99
CA VAL A 164 -18.33 -10.30 -19.27
C VAL A 164 -18.72 -11.25 -20.41
N PRO A 165 -18.09 -11.26 -21.59
CA PRO A 165 -18.49 -12.19 -22.65
C PRO A 165 -18.32 -13.66 -22.25
N PHE A 166 -17.28 -13.99 -21.50
CA PHE A 166 -16.98 -15.33 -21.02
C PHE A 166 -17.89 -15.74 -19.87
N ASP A 167 -18.19 -14.83 -18.94
CA ASP A 167 -19.05 -15.09 -17.80
C ASP A 167 -20.51 -15.22 -18.21
N VAL A 168 -20.96 -14.43 -19.18
CA VAL A 168 -22.28 -14.57 -19.82
C VAL A 168 -22.40 -15.90 -20.54
N ALA A 169 -21.37 -16.31 -21.31
CA ALA A 169 -21.37 -17.63 -21.96
C ALA A 169 -21.42 -18.77 -20.94
N HIS A 170 -20.66 -18.64 -19.83
CA HIS A 170 -20.66 -19.61 -18.73
C HIS A 170 -22.04 -19.70 -18.06
N ALA A 171 -22.63 -18.56 -17.71
CA ALA A 171 -23.95 -18.51 -17.10
C ALA A 171 -25.05 -19.06 -18.03
N ALA A 172 -25.05 -18.64 -19.30
CA ALA A 172 -26.03 -19.09 -20.27
C ALA A 172 -25.95 -20.60 -20.53
N GLY A 173 -24.71 -21.14 -20.65
CA GLY A 173 -24.49 -22.59 -20.78
C GLY A 173 -25.04 -23.38 -19.59
N ASN A 174 -24.72 -22.91 -18.35
CA ASN A 174 -25.21 -23.59 -17.14
C ASN A 174 -26.74 -23.46 -16.97
N VAL A 175 -27.33 -22.31 -17.30
CA VAL A 175 -28.79 -22.17 -17.34
C VAL A 175 -29.40 -23.18 -18.31
N ALA A 176 -28.84 -23.33 -19.51
CA ALA A 176 -29.32 -24.27 -20.50
C ALA A 176 -29.22 -25.73 -20.02
N PHE A 177 -28.07 -26.15 -19.49
CA PHE A 177 -27.88 -27.51 -18.95
C PHE A 177 -28.82 -27.79 -17.79
N ALA A 178 -29.01 -26.84 -16.86
CA ALA A 178 -29.91 -26.99 -15.73
C ALA A 178 -31.37 -27.08 -16.17
N LEU A 179 -31.82 -26.33 -17.17
CA LEU A 179 -33.18 -26.43 -17.73
C LEU A 179 -33.43 -27.77 -18.39
N LEU A 180 -32.44 -28.33 -19.11
CA LEU A 180 -32.55 -29.56 -19.86
C LEU A 180 -32.43 -30.80 -18.95
N ALA A 181 -31.39 -30.87 -18.11
CA ALA A 181 -31.03 -32.08 -17.38
C ALA A 181 -31.21 -31.95 -15.85
N GLY A 182 -31.29 -30.74 -15.29
CA GLY A 182 -31.26 -30.51 -13.86
C GLY A 182 -32.27 -31.28 -13.05
N PRO A 183 -33.59 -31.20 -13.34
CA PRO A 183 -34.60 -31.93 -12.56
C PRO A 183 -34.46 -33.47 -12.61
N ALA A 184 -34.01 -34.03 -13.74
CA ALA A 184 -33.80 -35.47 -13.88
C ALA A 184 -32.59 -35.90 -13.04
N MET A 185 -31.47 -35.19 -13.14
CA MET A 185 -30.25 -35.48 -12.42
C MET A 185 -30.44 -35.35 -10.91
N VAL A 186 -31.06 -34.25 -10.46
CA VAL A 186 -31.34 -34.02 -9.04
C VAL A 186 -32.24 -35.13 -8.48
N ARG A 187 -33.33 -35.50 -9.17
CA ARG A 187 -34.20 -36.59 -8.72
C ARG A 187 -33.45 -37.91 -8.63
N MET A 188 -32.60 -38.21 -9.58
CA MET A 188 -31.74 -39.39 -9.55
C MET A 188 -30.84 -39.40 -8.31
N LEU A 189 -30.12 -38.32 -8.06
CA LEU A 189 -29.19 -38.19 -6.94
C LEU A 189 -29.89 -38.23 -5.57
N VAL A 190 -31.07 -37.59 -5.45
CA VAL A 190 -31.89 -37.66 -4.22
C VAL A 190 -32.36 -39.08 -3.93
N ARG A 191 -32.81 -39.85 -4.96
CA ARG A 191 -33.15 -41.25 -4.79
C ARG A 191 -31.97 -42.11 -4.33
N PHE A 192 -30.76 -41.86 -4.83
CA PHE A 192 -29.55 -42.55 -4.36
C PHE A 192 -29.27 -42.20 -2.90
N ARG A 193 -29.35 -40.92 -2.53
CA ARG A 193 -29.18 -40.50 -1.14
C ARG A 193 -30.15 -41.21 -0.19
N GLU A 194 -31.42 -41.28 -0.56
CA GLU A 194 -32.45 -41.92 0.27
C GLU A 194 -32.18 -43.43 0.47
N ARG A 195 -31.63 -44.10 -0.54
CA ARG A 195 -31.23 -45.51 -0.43
C ARG A 195 -30.07 -45.75 0.52
N PHE A 196 -29.21 -44.74 0.75
CA PHE A 196 -28.04 -44.84 1.63
C PHE A 196 -28.31 -44.28 3.03
N GLU A 197 -29.55 -43.90 3.35
CA GLU A 197 -29.95 -43.30 4.64
C GLU A 197 -29.08 -42.12 5.08
N TRP A 198 -28.47 -41.40 4.10
CA TRP A 198 -27.57 -40.30 4.37
C TRP A 198 -28.34 -39.07 4.85
N ARG A 199 -28.08 -38.64 6.12
CA ARG A 199 -28.59 -37.39 6.73
C ARG A 199 -27.48 -36.38 6.89
N THR A 200 -27.65 -35.20 6.30
CA THR A 200 -26.68 -34.11 6.42
C THR A 200 -26.92 -33.31 7.70
N PRO A 201 -25.87 -33.06 8.53
CA PRO A 201 -26.00 -32.17 9.67
C PRO A 201 -26.19 -30.73 9.18
N ALA A 202 -27.26 -30.07 9.65
CA ALA A 202 -27.68 -28.73 9.19
C ALA A 202 -26.79 -27.54 9.70
N VAL A 203 -25.82 -27.80 10.57
CA VAL A 203 -25.17 -26.76 11.38
C VAL A 203 -23.96 -26.06 10.71
N ALA A 204 -23.37 -26.68 9.68
CA ALA A 204 -22.08 -26.21 9.16
C ALA A 204 -22.15 -25.15 8.05
N THR A 205 -23.29 -24.96 7.42
CA THR A 205 -23.40 -24.06 6.24
C THR A 205 -23.33 -22.57 6.65
N ALA A 206 -23.93 -22.20 7.78
CA ALA A 206 -23.90 -20.83 8.28
C ALA A 206 -22.50 -20.38 8.73
N ALA A 207 -21.71 -21.29 9.30
CA ALA A 207 -20.34 -21.00 9.73
C ALA A 207 -19.38 -20.78 8.56
N LEU A 208 -19.56 -21.52 7.44
CA LEU A 208 -18.72 -21.33 6.25
C LEU A 208 -19.05 -20.04 5.50
N VAL A 209 -20.34 -19.69 5.43
CA VAL A 209 -20.77 -18.38 4.88
C VAL A 209 -20.26 -17.24 5.75
N ALA A 210 -20.33 -17.36 7.09
CA ALA A 210 -19.80 -16.37 8.01
C ALA A 210 -18.26 -16.22 7.88
N LEU A 211 -17.53 -17.32 7.68
CA LEU A 211 -16.07 -17.29 7.50
C LEU A 211 -15.63 -16.63 6.18
N LEU A 212 -16.47 -16.66 5.15
CA LEU A 212 -16.22 -16.02 3.84
C LEU A 212 -16.61 -14.54 3.83
N VAL A 213 -17.56 -14.12 4.68
CA VAL A 213 -18.02 -12.74 4.78
C VAL A 213 -17.20 -11.94 5.81
N LEU A 214 -16.68 -12.61 6.85
CA LEU A 214 -15.93 -11.96 7.95
C LEU A 214 -14.67 -11.19 7.50
N PRO A 215 -13.86 -11.70 6.54
CA PRO A 215 -12.71 -10.92 6.05
C PRO A 215 -13.09 -9.65 5.29
N ALA A 216 -14.28 -9.60 4.69
CA ALA A 216 -14.78 -8.42 3.97
C ALA A 216 -15.36 -7.36 4.91
N LEU A 217 -15.61 -7.71 6.19
CA LEU A 217 -16.13 -6.81 7.23
C LEU A 217 -15.05 -6.31 8.20
N LEU A 218 -13.83 -6.86 8.13
CA LEU A 218 -12.71 -6.32 8.88
C LEU A 218 -12.25 -5.03 8.19
N PRO A 219 -12.10 -3.91 8.93
CA PRO A 219 -11.45 -2.74 8.37
C PRO A 219 -10.06 -3.18 7.90
N SER A 220 -9.80 -3.02 6.61
CA SER A 220 -8.48 -3.32 6.06
C SER A 220 -7.47 -2.40 6.72
N SER A 221 -6.47 -2.95 7.37
CA SER A 221 -5.21 -2.26 7.68
C SER A 221 -4.44 -2.04 6.37
N ALA A 222 -5.07 -1.34 5.42
CA ALA A 222 -4.51 -1.04 4.11
C ALA A 222 -3.21 -0.23 4.23
N SER A 223 -3.10 0.60 5.29
CA SER A 223 -1.96 1.46 5.55
C SER A 223 -0.65 0.68 5.76
N ALA A 224 -0.64 -0.38 6.56
CA ALA A 224 0.60 -1.13 6.86
C ALA A 224 1.13 -1.92 5.64
N ALA A 225 0.25 -2.45 4.79
CA ALA A 225 0.66 -3.13 3.55
C ALA A 225 1.28 -2.16 2.55
N ASP A 226 0.74 -0.97 2.45
CA ASP A 226 1.19 0.09 1.53
C ASP A 226 2.56 0.64 1.97
N ALA A 227 2.78 0.86 3.26
CA ALA A 227 4.08 1.24 3.81
C ALA A 227 5.15 0.18 3.53
N SER A 228 4.86 -1.11 3.69
CA SER A 228 5.80 -2.19 3.38
C SER A 228 6.18 -2.24 1.90
N ARG A 229 5.23 -2.00 0.99
CA ARG A 229 5.54 -1.95 -0.46
C ARG A 229 6.44 -0.77 -0.81
N ALA A 230 6.20 0.39 -0.19
CA ALA A 230 7.03 1.58 -0.39
C ALA A 230 8.45 1.39 0.15
N ALA A 231 8.60 0.80 1.34
CA ALA A 231 9.90 0.45 1.89
C ALA A 231 10.66 -0.56 1.01
N ASN A 232 10.00 -1.63 0.58
CA ASN A 232 10.60 -2.62 -0.32
C ASN A 232 11.02 -2.00 -1.66
N TRP A 233 10.27 -1.02 -2.17
CA TRP A 233 10.66 -0.29 -3.37
C TRP A 233 11.93 0.53 -3.11
N LEU A 234 12.01 1.30 -2.01
CA LEU A 234 13.23 2.02 -1.64
C LEU A 234 14.43 1.07 -1.56
N GLU A 235 14.30 -0.05 -0.84
CA GLU A 235 15.37 -1.06 -0.75
C GLU A 235 15.81 -1.58 -2.14
N SER A 236 14.86 -1.78 -3.06
CA SER A 236 15.12 -2.33 -4.39
C SER A 236 15.92 -1.39 -5.29
N ILE A 237 15.81 -0.07 -5.06
CA ILE A 237 16.45 0.96 -5.90
C ILE A 237 17.69 1.58 -5.25
N GLN A 238 18.10 1.09 -4.06
CA GLN A 238 19.32 1.51 -3.39
C GLN A 238 20.52 1.39 -4.32
N ASN A 239 21.40 2.37 -4.37
CA ASN A 239 22.60 2.36 -5.20
C ASN A 239 23.69 1.42 -4.64
N ALA A 240 24.67 1.06 -5.45
CA ALA A 240 25.76 0.17 -5.09
C ALA A 240 26.67 0.70 -3.96
N ASP A 241 26.70 2.02 -3.75
CA ASP A 241 27.40 2.70 -2.67
C ASP A 241 26.59 2.74 -1.35
N GLY A 242 25.40 2.14 -1.35
CA GLY A 242 24.46 2.12 -0.22
C GLY A 242 23.54 3.33 -0.11
N GLY A 243 23.72 4.36 -0.91
CA GLY A 243 22.96 5.61 -0.89
C GLY A 243 21.77 5.64 -1.85
N PHE A 244 21.20 6.83 -1.99
CA PHE A 244 20.04 7.09 -2.84
C PHE A 244 20.20 8.42 -3.60
N GLY A 245 19.79 8.40 -4.87
CA GLY A 245 19.59 9.59 -5.71
C GLY A 245 18.12 10.01 -5.76
N SER A 246 17.80 11.08 -6.48
CA SER A 246 16.44 11.63 -6.59
C SER A 246 15.49 10.70 -7.34
N SER A 247 16.02 9.93 -8.30
CA SER A 247 15.31 8.90 -9.06
C SER A 247 16.15 7.61 -9.07
N PRO A 248 15.55 6.46 -9.40
CA PRO A 248 16.29 5.21 -9.52
C PRO A 248 17.45 5.33 -10.52
N GLY A 249 18.69 5.04 -10.04
CA GLY A 249 19.90 5.10 -10.84
C GLY A 249 20.59 6.48 -10.88
N ASP A 250 20.01 7.53 -10.33
CA ASP A 250 20.69 8.79 -10.10
C ASP A 250 21.82 8.63 -9.07
N GLU A 251 22.85 9.48 -9.15
CA GLU A 251 23.96 9.51 -8.19
C GLU A 251 23.44 9.77 -6.76
N SER A 252 24.02 9.07 -5.81
CA SER A 252 23.66 9.21 -4.40
C SER A 252 24.05 10.60 -3.86
N SER A 253 23.18 11.21 -3.07
CA SER A 253 23.48 12.45 -2.34
C SER A 253 23.17 12.30 -0.86
N ALA A 254 23.87 13.05 -0.01
CA ALA A 254 23.60 13.08 1.43
C ALA A 254 22.14 13.46 1.74
N ALA A 255 21.59 14.40 0.98
CA ALA A 255 20.25 14.91 1.17
C ALA A 255 19.17 13.84 0.94
N ILE A 256 19.22 13.14 -0.19
CA ILE A 256 18.23 12.12 -0.55
C ILE A 256 18.46 10.85 0.26
N THR A 257 19.71 10.47 0.53
CA THR A 257 20.02 9.33 1.40
C THR A 257 19.44 9.53 2.81
N ALA A 258 19.59 10.71 3.40
CA ALA A 258 18.98 11.01 4.70
C ALA A 258 17.44 10.95 4.65
N TRP A 259 16.78 11.44 3.59
CA TRP A 259 15.34 11.29 3.42
C TRP A 259 14.91 9.82 3.29
N ALA A 260 15.65 9.04 2.48
CA ALA A 260 15.36 7.60 2.34
C ALA A 260 15.52 6.85 3.67
N MET A 261 16.54 7.19 4.49
CA MET A 261 16.69 6.66 5.85
C MET A 261 15.46 6.93 6.69
N LEU A 262 14.98 8.17 6.75
CA LEU A 262 13.78 8.56 7.51
C LEU A 262 12.53 7.79 7.08
N GLY A 263 12.33 7.59 5.78
CA GLY A 263 11.23 6.78 5.28
C GLY A 263 11.35 5.31 5.66
N LEU A 264 12.55 4.74 5.58
CA LEU A 264 12.82 3.35 5.97
C LEU A 264 12.62 3.15 7.48
N GLU A 265 13.08 4.09 8.30
CA GLU A 265 12.90 4.10 9.76
C GLU A 265 11.42 4.09 10.14
N ALA A 266 10.62 4.94 9.53
CA ALA A 266 9.17 4.96 9.74
C ALA A 266 8.52 3.62 9.36
N ALA A 267 9.01 2.93 8.33
CA ALA A 267 8.56 1.59 7.97
C ALA A 267 9.14 0.47 8.86
N GLY A 268 9.82 0.81 9.94
CA GLY A 268 10.41 -0.16 10.86
C GLY A 268 11.68 -0.85 10.34
N ARG A 269 12.33 -0.29 9.30
CA ARG A 269 13.58 -0.78 8.72
C ARG A 269 14.75 0.04 9.26
N ASN A 270 15.65 -0.61 10.00
CA ASN A 270 16.84 0.09 10.48
C ASN A 270 17.83 0.30 9.32
N PRO A 271 18.28 1.56 9.04
CA PRO A 271 19.19 1.85 7.92
C PRO A 271 20.53 1.11 7.99
N HIS A 272 20.95 0.63 9.14
CA HIS A 272 22.13 -0.22 9.27
C HIS A 272 21.93 -1.65 8.77
N ASP A 273 20.69 -2.12 8.60
CA ASP A 273 20.36 -3.47 8.16
C ASP A 273 19.91 -3.51 6.69
N VAL A 274 19.65 -2.33 6.09
CA VAL A 274 19.38 -2.17 4.66
C VAL A 274 20.71 -2.05 3.92
N ALA A 275 21.06 -3.05 3.12
CA ALA A 275 22.36 -3.06 2.47
C ALA A 275 22.29 -3.55 1.01
N ARG A 276 23.00 -2.83 0.12
CA ARG A 276 23.25 -3.28 -1.25
C ARG A 276 24.73 -3.46 -1.48
N LEU A 277 25.14 -4.65 -1.95
CA LEU A 277 26.54 -5.04 -2.08
C LEU A 277 27.37 -4.83 -0.80
N GLY A 278 26.74 -5.02 0.36
CA GLY A 278 27.37 -4.84 1.66
C GLY A 278 27.54 -3.39 2.11
N LYS A 279 26.95 -2.42 1.39
CA LYS A 279 26.97 -1.00 1.73
C LYS A 279 25.59 -0.54 2.22
N THR A 280 25.58 0.19 3.32
CA THR A 280 24.37 0.71 3.97
C THR A 280 24.15 2.20 3.69
N PRO A 281 22.92 2.75 3.84
CA PRO A 281 22.65 4.18 3.76
C PRO A 281 23.51 4.99 4.73
N VAL A 282 23.77 4.46 5.93
CA VAL A 282 24.63 5.12 6.93
C VAL A 282 26.08 5.22 6.46
N GLU A 283 26.60 4.20 5.78
CA GLU A 283 27.96 4.25 5.20
C GLU A 283 28.03 5.21 4.01
N SER A 284 27.02 5.25 3.15
CA SER A 284 26.91 6.22 2.06
C SER A 284 26.85 7.65 2.60
N LEU A 285 25.98 7.89 3.60
CA LEU A 285 25.91 9.21 4.25
C LEU A 285 27.25 9.62 4.89
N ARG A 286 28.01 8.65 5.43
CA ARG A 286 29.36 8.91 5.96
C ARG A 286 30.32 9.36 4.87
N SER A 287 30.23 8.79 3.68
CA SER A 287 31.11 9.12 2.53
C SER A 287 30.75 10.49 1.91
N THR A 288 29.48 10.89 1.97
CA THR A 288 28.96 12.14 1.42
C THR A 288 28.78 13.25 2.47
N ILE A 289 29.32 13.06 3.69
CA ILE A 289 29.10 13.98 4.82
C ILE A 289 29.56 15.43 4.54
N ASN A 290 30.49 15.64 3.61
CA ASN A 290 30.96 16.97 3.23
C ASN A 290 29.89 17.80 2.48
N GLU A 291 28.86 17.15 1.92
CA GLU A 291 27.71 17.82 1.30
C GLU A 291 26.78 18.45 2.36
N VAL A 292 26.84 17.96 3.60
CA VAL A 292 26.01 18.42 4.72
C VAL A 292 26.58 19.74 5.25
N SER A 293 26.04 20.88 4.79
CA SER A 293 26.57 22.19 5.07
C SER A 293 25.58 23.22 5.62
N SER A 294 24.32 23.21 5.16
CA SER A 294 23.28 24.13 5.63
C SER A 294 22.64 23.70 6.96
N ALA A 295 21.92 24.58 7.64
CA ALA A 295 21.16 24.24 8.84
C ALA A 295 20.09 23.18 8.55
N GLY A 296 19.47 23.24 7.38
CA GLY A 296 18.48 22.24 6.94
C GLY A 296 19.10 20.87 6.69
N ASP A 297 20.29 20.80 6.07
CA ASP A 297 21.01 19.55 5.85
C ASP A 297 21.47 18.93 7.17
N LEU A 298 22.03 19.74 8.06
CA LEU A 298 22.42 19.29 9.40
C LEU A 298 21.22 18.74 10.17
N ALA A 299 20.11 19.48 10.20
CA ALA A 299 18.92 19.06 10.92
C ALA A 299 18.38 17.70 10.39
N ARG A 300 18.24 17.57 9.07
CA ARG A 300 17.78 16.34 8.43
C ARG A 300 18.72 15.16 8.73
N THR A 301 20.03 15.38 8.60
CA THR A 301 21.04 14.36 8.87
C THR A 301 21.04 13.93 10.33
N ILE A 302 20.89 14.87 11.27
CA ILE A 302 20.78 14.55 12.71
C ILE A 302 19.55 13.66 12.97
N VAL A 303 18.37 14.05 12.46
CA VAL A 303 17.14 13.25 12.68
C VAL A 303 17.28 11.86 12.11
N ALA A 304 17.85 11.70 10.91
CA ALA A 304 18.07 10.40 10.28
C ALA A 304 19.12 9.55 11.04
N LEU A 305 20.18 10.15 11.56
CA LEU A 305 21.16 9.42 12.37
C LEU A 305 20.60 8.97 13.71
N GLU A 306 19.85 9.83 14.40
CA GLU A 306 19.18 9.46 15.66
C GLU A 306 18.16 8.36 15.43
N GLY A 307 17.37 8.42 14.33
CA GLY A 307 16.44 7.35 13.94
C GLY A 307 17.12 6.03 13.58
N ALA A 308 18.33 6.07 13.03
CA ALA A 308 19.15 4.88 12.79
C ALA A 308 19.84 4.33 14.06
N GLY A 309 19.84 5.08 15.17
CA GLY A 309 20.58 4.76 16.38
C GLY A 309 22.08 5.08 16.30
N SER A 310 22.46 6.03 15.44
CA SER A 310 23.84 6.53 15.29
C SER A 310 24.01 7.88 15.99
N ASP A 311 25.14 8.09 16.64
CA ASP A 311 25.43 9.36 17.36
C ASP A 311 25.85 10.48 16.38
N PRO A 312 25.04 11.54 16.19
CA PRO A 312 25.39 12.67 15.33
C PRO A 312 26.48 13.58 15.91
N ARG A 313 26.87 13.38 17.20
CA ARG A 313 27.95 14.17 17.82
C ARG A 313 29.33 13.67 17.44
N SER A 314 29.43 12.46 16.91
CA SER A 314 30.68 11.82 16.52
C SER A 314 30.63 11.16 15.14
N PHE A 315 29.79 11.67 14.23
CA PHE A 315 29.59 11.06 12.93
C PHE A 315 30.60 11.55 11.89
N ALA A 316 31.35 10.63 11.28
CA ALA A 316 32.37 10.92 10.25
C ALA A 316 33.41 11.98 10.69
N GLY A 317 33.76 12.01 11.98
CA GLY A 317 34.71 12.98 12.54
C GLY A 317 34.14 14.38 12.77
N ARG A 318 32.82 14.56 12.63
CA ARG A 318 32.11 15.84 12.84
C ARG A 318 31.15 15.76 14.02
N ASN A 319 30.94 16.88 14.70
CA ASN A 319 29.86 17.04 15.67
C ASN A 319 28.73 17.87 15.04
N LEU A 320 27.80 17.17 14.34
CA LEU A 320 26.74 17.83 13.60
C LEU A 320 25.78 18.64 14.50
N VAL A 321 25.62 18.19 15.76
CA VAL A 321 24.78 18.88 16.74
C VAL A 321 25.40 20.22 17.14
N ALA A 322 26.69 20.25 17.42
CA ALA A 322 27.41 21.52 17.71
C ALA A 322 27.36 22.45 16.50
N GLU A 323 27.62 21.92 15.31
CA GLU A 323 27.58 22.72 14.08
C GLU A 323 26.18 23.29 13.80
N LEU A 324 25.10 22.56 14.12
CA LEU A 324 23.74 23.09 14.02
C LEU A 324 23.49 24.18 15.05
N LEU A 325 23.93 23.98 16.31
CA LEU A 325 23.79 24.98 17.36
C LEU A 325 24.51 26.31 17.03
N ASP A 326 25.67 26.22 16.39
CA ASP A 326 26.45 27.41 15.96
C ASP A 326 25.73 28.24 14.88
N ARG A 327 24.74 27.64 14.17
CA ARG A 327 23.92 28.35 13.17
C ARG A 327 22.66 28.99 13.74
N ARG A 328 22.42 28.83 15.06
CA ARG A 328 21.25 29.42 15.71
C ARG A 328 21.47 30.94 15.88
N ALA A 329 20.59 31.71 15.26
CA ALA A 329 20.62 33.16 15.39
C ALA A 329 20.26 33.61 16.81
N ALA A 330 20.64 34.87 17.14
CA ALA A 330 20.37 35.45 18.45
C ALA A 330 18.88 35.49 18.84
N ASN A 331 17.96 35.51 17.88
CA ASN A 331 16.52 35.43 18.10
C ASN A 331 15.98 33.99 18.22
N GLY A 332 16.83 32.98 18.12
CA GLY A 332 16.44 31.56 18.20
C GLY A 332 16.16 30.89 16.86
N SER A 333 16.08 31.64 15.75
CA SER A 333 15.81 31.08 14.43
C SER A 333 17.03 30.40 13.79
N PHE A 334 16.77 29.56 12.80
CA PHE A 334 17.77 29.00 11.89
C PHE A 334 17.50 29.51 10.47
N ALA A 335 18.47 30.17 9.88
CA ALA A 335 18.35 30.84 8.58
C ALA A 335 17.22 31.88 8.47
N GLY A 336 16.48 32.16 9.53
CA GLY A 336 15.29 33.02 9.52
C GLY A 336 14.07 32.40 8.83
N TRP A 337 14.06 31.09 8.56
CA TRP A 337 12.99 30.38 7.88
C TRP A 337 12.24 29.44 8.83
N PRO A 338 10.90 29.54 8.91
CA PRO A 338 10.11 28.70 9.82
C PRO A 338 10.29 27.20 9.59
N GLY A 339 10.34 26.73 8.33
CA GLY A 339 10.57 25.32 8.02
C GLY A 339 11.94 24.80 8.47
N THR A 340 13.02 25.55 8.20
CA THR A 340 14.37 25.18 8.68
C THR A 340 14.45 25.24 10.19
N THR A 341 13.84 26.25 10.81
CA THR A 341 13.85 26.43 12.27
C THR A 341 13.09 25.32 12.97
N SER A 342 11.93 24.92 12.45
CA SER A 342 11.13 23.82 13.02
C SER A 342 11.86 22.47 12.93
N PHE A 343 12.46 22.18 11.78
CA PHE A 343 13.18 20.92 11.60
C PHE A 343 14.47 20.89 12.43
N SER A 344 15.14 22.04 12.60
CA SER A 344 16.28 22.19 13.54
C SER A 344 15.85 21.97 14.99
N ALA A 345 14.68 22.47 15.40
CA ALA A 345 14.14 22.22 16.74
C ALA A 345 13.86 20.72 16.98
N ILE A 346 13.30 20.02 15.99
CA ILE A 346 13.08 18.57 16.03
C ILE A 346 14.43 17.83 16.17
N ALA A 347 15.43 18.20 15.36
CA ALA A 347 16.75 17.60 15.37
C ALA A 347 17.48 17.80 16.72
N LEU A 348 17.44 19.00 17.27
CA LEU A 348 18.05 19.28 18.58
C LEU A 348 17.36 18.56 19.73
N ARG A 349 16.02 18.42 19.64
CA ARG A 349 15.23 17.65 20.61
C ARG A 349 15.56 16.16 20.54
N SER A 350 15.61 15.56 19.35
CA SER A 350 15.96 14.14 19.17
C SER A 350 17.35 13.83 19.70
N ALA A 351 18.30 14.73 19.46
CA ALA A 351 19.67 14.61 19.97
C ALA A 351 19.82 15.00 21.47
N GLY A 352 18.73 15.34 22.19
CA GLY A 352 18.79 15.76 23.59
C GLY A 352 19.51 17.10 23.84
N ALA A 353 19.70 17.92 22.81
CA ALA A 353 20.34 19.24 22.89
C ALA A 353 19.30 20.35 23.10
N THR A 354 18.60 20.33 24.22
CA THR A 354 17.43 21.19 24.50
C THR A 354 17.79 22.62 24.98
N GLY A 355 19.06 22.92 25.21
CA GLY A 355 19.49 24.23 25.66
C GLY A 355 19.10 25.37 24.71
N GLY A 356 18.23 26.28 25.17
CA GLY A 356 17.72 27.42 24.39
C GLY A 356 16.71 27.06 23.32
N LEU A 357 16.11 25.87 23.41
CA LEU A 357 15.03 25.43 22.52
C LEU A 357 13.78 26.28 22.69
N ASP A 358 13.47 26.69 23.93
CA ASP A 358 12.33 27.58 24.22
C ASP A 358 12.36 28.83 23.35
N LYS A 359 13.54 29.47 23.22
CA LYS A 359 13.71 30.64 22.37
C LYS A 359 13.43 30.37 20.89
N THR A 360 13.74 29.14 20.42
CA THR A 360 13.46 28.72 19.06
C THR A 360 11.95 28.51 18.85
N LEU A 361 11.27 27.92 19.84
CA LEU A 361 9.82 27.72 19.79
C LEU A 361 9.07 29.06 19.93
N ASP A 362 9.51 29.95 20.79
CA ASP A 362 8.97 31.32 20.93
C ASP A 362 9.07 32.09 19.61
N TRP A 363 10.20 31.98 18.92
CA TRP A 363 10.33 32.58 17.59
C TRP A 363 9.36 32.02 16.60
N LEU A 364 9.19 30.67 16.52
CA LEU A 364 8.21 30.03 15.65
C LEU A 364 6.79 30.50 15.93
N GLY A 365 6.41 30.62 17.21
CA GLY A 365 5.12 31.16 17.62
C GLY A 365 4.94 32.63 17.21
N SER A 366 5.99 33.44 17.30
CA SER A 366 5.96 34.89 16.97
C SER A 366 5.79 35.18 15.49
N VAL A 367 6.15 34.25 14.60
CA VAL A 367 6.06 34.39 13.14
C VAL A 367 4.89 33.64 12.52
N GLN A 368 3.94 33.14 13.34
CA GLN A 368 2.70 32.53 12.86
C GLN A 368 1.80 33.58 12.22
N ASN A 369 1.26 33.27 11.05
CA ASN A 369 0.33 34.14 10.35
C ASN A 369 -1.07 34.19 11.03
N ALA A 370 -1.84 35.22 10.73
CA ALA A 370 -3.18 35.40 11.30
C ALA A 370 -4.18 34.28 10.91
N ASP A 371 -3.93 33.56 9.82
CA ASP A 371 -4.72 32.39 9.39
C ASP A 371 -4.41 31.12 10.18
N GLY A 372 -3.42 31.16 11.08
CA GLY A 372 -2.99 30.04 11.91
C GLY A 372 -1.88 29.18 11.28
N GLY A 373 -1.50 29.40 10.05
CA GLY A 373 -0.41 28.69 9.38
C GLY A 373 0.92 29.42 9.42
N TRP A 374 1.93 28.87 8.74
CA TRP A 374 3.25 29.45 8.52
C TRP A 374 3.63 29.39 7.04
N GLY A 375 4.28 30.43 6.55
CA GLY A 375 4.88 30.48 5.22
C GLY A 375 6.36 30.13 5.23
N ASP A 376 6.99 30.07 4.04
CA ASP A 376 8.42 29.76 3.89
C ASP A 376 9.30 30.81 4.59
N VAL A 377 8.87 32.07 4.55
CA VAL A 377 9.52 33.22 5.20
C VAL A 377 8.45 33.93 6.05
N PRO A 378 8.83 34.53 7.21
CA PRO A 378 7.87 35.29 8.01
C PRO A 378 7.11 36.35 7.20
N GLY A 379 5.77 36.34 7.35
CA GLY A 379 4.86 37.24 6.63
C GLY A 379 4.51 36.85 5.20
N GLN A 380 5.09 35.80 4.65
CA GLN A 380 4.63 35.21 3.39
C GLN A 380 3.37 34.34 3.61
N PRO A 381 2.57 34.10 2.57
CA PRO A 381 1.38 33.25 2.67
C PRO A 381 1.68 31.89 3.29
N SER A 382 0.81 31.42 4.16
CA SER A 382 0.92 30.11 4.80
C SER A 382 0.82 28.98 3.79
N ASN A 383 1.58 27.91 4.05
CA ASN A 383 1.52 26.68 3.25
C ASN A 383 1.46 25.41 4.12
N ALA A 384 1.04 24.30 3.52
CA ALA A 384 0.81 23.06 4.24
C ALA A 384 2.11 22.41 4.76
N ASP A 385 3.20 22.51 3.98
CA ASP A 385 4.49 21.87 4.29
C ASP A 385 5.11 22.49 5.54
N VAL A 386 5.26 23.81 5.54
CA VAL A 386 5.84 24.54 6.69
C VAL A 386 4.92 24.45 7.90
N THR A 387 3.60 24.59 7.71
CA THR A 387 2.66 24.45 8.82
C THR A 387 2.74 23.06 9.46
N GLY A 388 2.75 22.00 8.65
CA GLY A 388 2.92 20.62 9.14
C GLY A 388 4.26 20.39 9.84
N SER A 389 5.35 20.97 9.33
CA SER A 389 6.67 20.90 9.98
C SER A 389 6.70 21.63 11.33
N VAL A 390 6.14 22.85 11.41
CA VAL A 390 6.13 23.62 12.67
C VAL A 390 5.26 22.96 13.73
N MET A 391 4.11 22.37 13.35
CA MET A 391 3.26 21.62 14.28
C MET A 391 4.02 20.46 14.93
N GLN A 392 4.90 19.77 14.21
CA GLN A 392 5.74 18.70 14.76
C GLN A 392 6.82 19.23 15.73
N ALA A 393 7.30 20.44 15.51
CA ALA A 393 8.29 21.07 16.39
C ALA A 393 7.71 21.47 17.75
N MET A 394 6.43 21.86 17.81
CA MET A 394 5.80 22.44 19.00
C MET A 394 4.43 21.80 19.35
N PRO A 395 4.36 20.46 19.47
CA PRO A 395 3.10 19.78 19.80
C PRO A 395 2.58 20.24 21.18
N GLY A 396 1.25 20.27 21.32
CA GLY A 396 0.60 20.67 22.57
C GLY A 396 0.60 22.16 22.86
N THR A 397 0.96 23.00 21.88
CA THR A 397 0.88 24.46 22.00
C THR A 397 -0.36 25.00 21.29
N GLU A 398 -0.87 26.14 21.78
CA GLU A 398 -1.98 26.85 21.13
C GLU A 398 -1.66 27.24 19.68
N ALA A 399 -0.40 27.53 19.38
CA ALA A 399 0.04 27.83 18.03
C ALA A 399 -0.12 26.60 17.11
N ALA A 400 0.21 25.40 17.57
CA ALA A 400 0.01 24.18 16.82
C ALA A 400 -1.49 23.85 16.61
N ASP A 401 -2.35 24.15 17.58
CA ASP A 401 -3.81 24.00 17.44
C ASP A 401 -4.38 24.95 16.37
N ARG A 402 -3.85 26.17 16.28
CA ARG A 402 -4.20 27.08 15.18
C ARG A 402 -3.68 26.55 13.84
N GLY A 403 -2.49 25.92 13.82
CA GLY A 403 -1.96 25.21 12.64
C GLY A 403 -2.86 24.09 12.15
N LEU A 404 -3.39 23.28 13.09
CA LEU A 404 -4.36 22.24 12.77
C LEU A 404 -5.65 22.84 12.16
N SER A 405 -6.10 23.97 12.69
CA SER A 405 -7.28 24.68 12.17
C SER A 405 -7.03 25.22 10.76
N TYR A 406 -5.82 25.71 10.49
CA TYR A 406 -5.38 26.10 9.14
C TYR A 406 -5.44 24.90 8.17
N LEU A 407 -4.83 23.76 8.53
CA LEU A 407 -4.84 22.57 7.67
C LEU A 407 -6.26 22.11 7.38
N ARG A 408 -7.13 22.00 8.39
CA ARG A 408 -8.56 21.62 8.19
C ARG A 408 -9.26 22.49 7.17
N LYS A 409 -9.00 23.80 7.18
CA LYS A 409 -9.61 24.76 6.27
C LYS A 409 -9.08 24.66 4.84
N HIS A 410 -7.84 24.21 4.65
CA HIS A 410 -7.15 24.22 3.35
C HIS A 410 -7.06 22.85 2.69
N GLN A 411 -7.63 21.81 3.31
CA GLN A 411 -7.76 20.49 2.70
C GLN A 411 -8.65 20.56 1.46
N ARG A 412 -8.18 20.00 0.34
CA ARG A 412 -8.91 19.97 -0.92
C ARG A 412 -9.95 18.83 -0.96
N SER A 413 -10.94 18.95 -1.84
CA SER A 413 -12.05 17.99 -1.93
C SER A 413 -11.64 16.55 -2.28
N ASN A 414 -10.40 16.33 -2.75
CA ASN A 414 -9.82 15.01 -2.95
C ASN A 414 -9.06 14.48 -1.72
N GLY A 415 -9.15 15.15 -0.58
CA GLY A 415 -8.49 14.82 0.68
C GLY A 415 -7.07 15.36 0.82
N GLY A 416 -6.39 15.66 -0.27
CA GLY A 416 -4.98 16.07 -0.27
C GLY A 416 -4.77 17.56 -0.02
N PHE A 417 -3.48 17.94 0.05
CA PHE A 417 -3.01 19.30 0.27
C PHE A 417 -2.15 19.79 -0.88
N ALA A 418 -2.25 21.07 -1.17
CA ALA A 418 -1.34 21.79 -2.05
C ALA A 418 -0.32 22.56 -1.22
N LEU A 419 0.84 22.90 -1.80
CA LEU A 419 1.84 23.74 -1.13
C LEU A 419 1.19 25.04 -0.65
N GLY A 420 0.43 25.72 -1.50
CA GLY A 420 -0.28 26.96 -1.17
C GLY A 420 -1.67 27.02 -1.77
N SER A 421 -2.40 28.10 -1.52
CA SER A 421 -3.82 28.26 -1.85
C SER A 421 -4.14 28.08 -3.34
N GLY A 422 -3.25 28.47 -4.24
CA GLY A 422 -3.39 28.33 -5.71
C GLY A 422 -2.68 27.11 -6.31
N GLY A 423 -1.95 26.34 -5.52
CA GLY A 423 -1.13 25.23 -5.99
C GLY A 423 -1.93 23.96 -6.32
N ALA A 424 -1.30 23.06 -7.12
CA ALA A 424 -1.81 21.72 -7.34
C ALA A 424 -1.60 20.85 -6.09
N VAL A 425 -2.55 19.96 -5.82
CA VAL A 425 -2.45 18.97 -4.74
C VAL A 425 -1.33 18.00 -5.06
N ASN A 426 -0.49 17.72 -4.06
CA ASN A 426 0.64 16.82 -4.23
C ASN A 426 0.89 15.96 -2.98
N THR A 427 1.64 14.89 -3.18
CA THR A 427 1.94 13.90 -2.14
C THR A 427 2.79 14.44 -1.02
N GLN A 428 3.79 15.29 -1.31
CA GLN A 428 4.69 15.85 -0.29
C GLN A 428 3.94 16.78 0.66
N SER A 429 3.18 17.74 0.13
CA SER A 429 2.37 18.65 0.96
C SER A 429 1.32 17.88 1.78
N THR A 430 0.75 16.82 1.20
CA THR A 430 -0.20 15.97 1.93
C THR A 430 0.50 15.17 3.04
N ALA A 431 1.70 14.67 2.80
CA ALA A 431 2.49 13.96 3.80
C ALA A 431 2.88 14.87 4.98
N TRP A 432 3.35 16.08 4.71
CA TRP A 432 3.66 17.05 5.76
C TRP A 432 2.44 17.43 6.60
N ALA A 433 1.29 17.63 5.95
CA ALA A 433 0.05 17.91 6.65
C ALA A 433 -0.37 16.75 7.57
N ILE A 434 -0.31 15.49 7.10
CA ILE A 434 -0.59 14.31 7.91
C ILE A 434 0.34 14.22 9.11
N GLN A 435 1.65 14.35 8.92
CA GLN A 435 2.64 14.30 9.99
C GLN A 435 2.38 15.41 11.04
N GLY A 436 2.05 16.61 10.60
CA GLY A 436 1.66 17.70 11.50
C GLY A 436 0.39 17.39 12.30
N MET A 437 -0.63 16.82 11.69
CA MET A 437 -1.87 16.38 12.37
C MET A 437 -1.59 15.30 13.41
N VAL A 438 -0.78 14.29 13.05
CA VAL A 438 -0.38 13.20 13.95
C VAL A 438 0.39 13.74 15.15
N ALA A 439 1.34 14.65 14.93
CA ALA A 439 2.17 15.22 15.99
C ALA A 439 1.36 15.93 17.09
N VAL A 440 0.21 16.50 16.74
CA VAL A 440 -0.69 17.16 17.72
C VAL A 440 -1.79 16.24 18.25
N GLY A 441 -1.69 14.92 17.99
CA GLY A 441 -2.66 13.91 18.44
C GLY A 441 -3.97 13.91 17.63
N GLY A 442 -4.00 14.53 16.45
CA GLY A 442 -5.13 14.47 15.53
C GLY A 442 -5.10 13.16 14.73
N ASP A 443 -6.29 12.67 14.36
CA ASP A 443 -6.42 11.55 13.43
C ASP A 443 -6.68 12.10 12.01
N PRO A 444 -5.70 11.99 11.08
CA PRO A 444 -5.86 12.49 9.72
C PRO A 444 -6.99 11.79 8.93
N ALA A 445 -7.39 10.57 9.33
CA ALA A 445 -8.47 9.84 8.69
C ALA A 445 -9.86 10.40 9.04
N LEU A 446 -9.98 11.13 10.15
CA LEU A 446 -11.22 11.78 10.58
C LEU A 446 -11.38 13.22 10.06
N ILE A 447 -10.36 13.73 9.37
CA ILE A 447 -10.37 15.08 8.77
C ILE A 447 -10.59 14.93 7.27
N GLU A 448 -11.81 15.22 6.83
CA GLU A 448 -12.25 15.00 5.45
C GLU A 448 -12.66 16.29 4.76
N SER A 449 -12.44 16.35 3.45
CA SER A 449 -12.98 17.35 2.53
C SER A 449 -13.49 16.64 1.28
N GLY A 450 -14.74 16.90 0.89
CA GLY A 450 -15.40 16.19 -0.20
C GLY A 450 -15.56 14.67 0.03
N GLY A 451 -15.63 14.23 1.30
CA GLY A 451 -15.73 12.82 1.67
C GLY A 451 -14.44 12.03 1.45
N LYS A 452 -13.30 12.72 1.45
CA LYS A 452 -11.96 12.14 1.31
C LYS A 452 -11.03 12.68 2.41
N SER A 453 -10.26 11.79 2.99
CA SER A 453 -9.23 12.11 3.97
C SER A 453 -7.84 12.27 3.30
N ALA A 454 -6.87 12.79 4.03
CA ALA A 454 -5.50 12.90 3.56
C ALA A 454 -4.83 11.52 3.34
N PRO A 455 -5.03 10.51 4.19
CA PRO A 455 -4.63 9.12 3.90
C PRO A 455 -5.26 8.54 2.62
N ASP A 456 -6.53 8.87 2.29
CA ASP A 456 -7.14 8.42 1.03
C ASP A 456 -6.40 8.99 -0.18
N TYR A 457 -5.99 10.27 -0.11
CA TYR A 457 -5.20 10.87 -1.16
C TYR A 457 -3.84 10.17 -1.33
N LEU A 458 -3.11 9.92 -0.23
CA LEU A 458 -1.81 9.21 -0.30
C LEU A 458 -1.96 7.82 -0.92
N THR A 459 -2.97 7.07 -0.48
CA THR A 459 -3.26 5.73 -1.03
C THR A 459 -3.49 5.79 -2.54
N ALA A 460 -4.20 6.81 -3.03
CA ALA A 460 -4.44 7.01 -4.46
C ALA A 460 -3.16 7.38 -5.25
N GLN A 461 -2.13 7.92 -4.60
CA GLN A 461 -0.86 8.25 -5.26
C GLN A 461 0.14 7.08 -5.26
N GLN A 462 -0.11 5.99 -4.53
CA GLN A 462 0.83 4.87 -4.52
C GLN A 462 0.76 4.10 -5.84
N ALA A 463 1.89 3.99 -6.52
CA ALA A 463 2.04 3.25 -7.78
C ALA A 463 2.08 1.72 -7.54
N GLY A 464 1.88 0.94 -8.61
CA GLY A 464 1.83 -0.51 -8.54
C GLY A 464 3.12 -1.18 -8.07
N ASN A 465 4.27 -0.56 -8.29
CA ASN A 465 5.57 -1.01 -7.80
C ASN A 465 5.85 -0.62 -6.34
N GLY A 466 4.97 0.19 -5.71
CA GLY A 466 5.04 0.56 -4.30
C GLY A 466 5.48 2.00 -4.01
N HIS A 467 6.15 2.70 -4.94
CA HIS A 467 6.52 4.10 -4.70
C HIS A 467 5.31 5.02 -4.71
N PHE A 468 5.46 6.21 -4.13
CA PHE A 468 4.46 7.26 -4.20
C PHE A 468 4.82 8.27 -5.29
N ARG A 469 3.87 8.54 -6.19
CA ARG A 469 3.99 9.60 -7.20
C ARG A 469 3.82 10.97 -6.55
N TYR A 470 4.46 11.98 -7.11
CA TYR A 470 4.28 13.35 -6.65
C TYR A 470 2.81 13.82 -6.75
N SER A 471 2.16 13.49 -7.87
CA SER A 471 0.73 13.72 -8.09
C SER A 471 0.19 12.71 -9.11
N SER A 472 -1.10 12.75 -9.41
CA SER A 472 -1.71 11.89 -10.45
C SER A 472 -1.13 12.11 -11.85
N SER A 473 -0.51 13.27 -12.11
CA SER A 473 0.05 13.66 -13.41
C SER A 473 1.58 13.82 -13.41
N SER A 474 2.24 13.67 -12.27
CA SER A 474 3.70 13.87 -12.15
C SER A 474 4.33 12.81 -11.24
N ASP A 475 5.45 12.28 -11.68
CA ASP A 475 6.28 11.32 -10.95
C ASP A 475 7.71 11.84 -10.75
N GLN A 476 7.84 13.13 -10.48
CA GLN A 476 9.13 13.76 -10.21
C GLN A 476 9.72 13.33 -8.87
N THR A 477 11.06 13.22 -8.80
CA THR A 477 11.82 12.89 -7.58
C THR A 477 11.20 11.75 -6.74
N PRO A 478 10.90 10.58 -7.35
CA PRO A 478 10.09 9.54 -6.71
C PRO A 478 10.71 8.99 -5.42
N VAL A 479 12.03 9.04 -5.26
CA VAL A 479 12.70 8.59 -4.03
C VAL A 479 12.39 9.53 -2.86
N TRP A 480 12.52 10.83 -3.08
CA TRP A 480 12.22 11.84 -2.06
C TRP A 480 10.73 11.84 -1.68
N VAL A 481 9.86 11.84 -2.71
CA VAL A 481 8.39 11.78 -2.52
C VAL A 481 7.99 10.54 -1.71
N THR A 482 8.52 9.36 -2.10
CA THR A 482 8.20 8.11 -1.40
C THR A 482 8.70 8.12 0.04
N ALA A 483 9.90 8.63 0.29
CA ALA A 483 10.45 8.71 1.64
C ALA A 483 9.58 9.57 2.59
N GLN A 484 9.15 10.75 2.14
CA GLN A 484 8.28 11.62 2.93
C GLN A 484 6.85 11.06 3.09
N ALA A 485 6.30 10.50 2.01
CA ALA A 485 4.99 9.86 2.05
C ALA A 485 4.96 8.64 2.98
N LEU A 486 6.07 7.93 3.09
CA LEU A 486 6.18 6.72 3.91
C LEU A 486 6.01 7.03 5.40
N VAL A 487 6.61 8.13 5.91
CA VAL A 487 6.41 8.60 7.29
C VAL A 487 4.94 8.89 7.57
N ALA A 488 4.25 9.54 6.64
CA ALA A 488 2.83 9.83 6.78
C ALA A 488 1.94 8.56 6.66
N ALA A 489 2.32 7.62 5.78
CA ALA A 489 1.58 6.38 5.54
C ALA A 489 1.67 5.41 6.73
N THR A 490 2.72 5.47 7.53
CA THR A 490 2.83 4.73 8.80
C THR A 490 2.06 5.37 9.95
N GLY A 491 1.59 6.60 9.77
CA GLY A 491 0.95 7.37 10.83
C GLY A 491 1.95 7.94 11.84
N ASP A 492 3.19 8.14 11.43
CA ASP A 492 4.26 8.69 12.24
C ASP A 492 4.47 10.20 12.01
N ALA A 493 5.20 10.80 12.92
CA ALA A 493 5.72 12.17 12.86
C ALA A 493 7.15 12.20 13.38
N PHE A 494 7.93 13.21 13.02
CA PHE A 494 9.29 13.34 13.51
C PHE A 494 9.35 13.81 14.99
N PRO A 495 10.33 13.30 15.77
CA PRO A 495 11.34 12.30 15.40
C PRO A 495 10.78 10.87 15.42
N ILE A 496 11.33 10.02 14.58
CA ILE A 496 10.93 8.60 14.48
C ILE A 496 11.69 7.79 15.52
N ALA A 497 11.03 6.80 16.12
CA ALA A 497 11.66 5.87 17.05
C ALA A 497 12.65 4.94 16.31
N VAL A 498 13.79 4.62 16.97
CA VAL A 498 14.81 3.73 16.39
C VAL A 498 14.22 2.34 16.13
N PRO A 499 14.17 1.86 14.88
CA PRO A 499 13.74 0.51 14.59
C PRO A 499 14.72 -0.54 15.16
N PRO A 500 14.23 -1.68 15.61
CA PRO A 500 15.10 -2.73 16.13
C PRO A 500 16.04 -3.25 15.05
N ARG A 501 17.29 -3.59 15.42
CA ARG A 501 18.25 -4.23 14.52
C ARG A 501 17.83 -5.68 14.24
N GLU A 502 18.03 -6.14 13.02
CA GLU A 502 17.82 -7.56 12.67
C GLU A 502 18.81 -8.46 13.41
N LYS A 503 18.31 -9.57 14.00
CA LYS A 503 19.17 -10.53 14.70
C LYS A 503 20.06 -11.26 13.68
N GLY A 504 21.33 -10.94 13.67
CA GLY A 504 22.34 -11.56 12.79
C GLY A 504 23.27 -10.57 12.10
N SER A 505 22.97 -9.29 12.12
CA SER A 505 23.90 -8.26 11.69
C SER A 505 24.98 -8.10 12.75
N THR A 506 26.17 -8.65 12.51
CA THR A 506 27.35 -8.42 13.34
C THR A 506 27.74 -6.97 13.22
N ALA A 507 27.31 -6.16 14.19
CA ALA A 507 27.94 -4.87 14.42
C ALA A 507 29.42 -5.14 14.71
N VAL A 508 30.30 -4.72 13.82
CA VAL A 508 31.72 -4.60 14.14
C VAL A 508 31.81 -3.48 15.17
N SER A 509 31.82 -3.87 16.44
CA SER A 509 32.13 -2.95 17.53
C SER A 509 33.50 -2.34 17.23
N PRO A 510 33.67 -1.00 17.36
CA PRO A 510 34.99 -0.42 17.27
C PRO A 510 35.89 -1.11 18.34
N PRO A 511 37.17 -1.38 18.04
CA PRO A 511 38.05 -2.05 18.99
C PRO A 511 38.12 -1.19 20.25
N THR A 512 37.67 -1.74 21.35
CA THR A 512 37.87 -1.19 22.69
C THR A 512 39.38 -1.03 22.87
N ALA A 513 39.83 0.22 23.04
CA ALA A 513 41.21 0.48 23.38
C ALA A 513 41.56 -0.30 24.64
N ALA A 514 42.49 -1.24 24.50
CA ALA A 514 43.05 -1.97 25.65
C ALA A 514 43.77 -0.97 26.57
N PRO A 515 43.67 -1.15 27.91
CA PRO A 515 44.38 -0.28 28.85
C PRO A 515 45.87 -0.41 28.64
N ALA A 516 46.56 0.73 28.48
CA ALA A 516 48.00 0.81 28.37
C ALA A 516 48.65 0.22 29.61
N THR A 517 49.45 -0.84 29.46
CA THR A 517 50.41 -1.31 30.44
C THR A 517 51.62 -0.43 30.38
N PRO A 518 52.24 -0.02 31.51
CA PRO A 518 53.41 0.83 31.48
C PRO A 518 54.65 0.05 31.00
N GLU A 519 55.24 0.43 29.88
CA GLU A 519 56.53 -0.08 29.44
C GLU A 519 57.68 0.59 30.18
N THR A 520 58.53 -0.24 30.70
CA THR A 520 59.81 0.10 31.34
C THR A 520 60.82 0.50 30.26
N GLU A 521 61.41 1.65 30.45
CA GLU A 521 62.51 2.22 29.71
C GLU A 521 63.74 1.31 29.67
N THR A 522 64.24 0.93 28.49
CA THR A 522 65.61 0.42 28.34
C THR A 522 66.21 0.93 27.02
N ALA A 523 67.40 1.47 27.19
CA ALA A 523 68.18 2.29 26.28
C ALA A 523 68.57 1.67 24.95
N ALA A 524 68.88 2.61 23.99
CA ALA A 524 69.38 2.40 22.64
C ALA A 524 70.77 1.74 22.54
N PRO A 525 71.16 1.24 21.34
CA PRO A 525 72.34 1.92 20.73
C PRO A 525 72.23 2.21 19.21
N ALA A 526 73.12 3.12 18.89
CA ALA A 526 73.43 3.95 17.77
C ALA A 526 73.59 3.33 16.35
N ILE A 527 73.46 4.27 15.42
CA ILE A 527 73.62 4.34 13.98
C ILE A 527 75.03 3.95 13.47
N PRO A 528 75.23 3.59 12.18
CA PRO A 528 75.81 4.59 11.25
C PRO A 528 75.28 4.56 9.77
N PRO A 529 75.62 5.59 8.97
CA PRO A 529 75.03 5.86 7.66
C PRO A 529 75.93 5.45 6.48
N ALA A 530 75.34 5.33 5.30
CA ALA A 530 76.00 5.47 3.99
C ALA A 530 74.90 5.53 2.89
N SER A 531 74.85 6.45 2.08
CA SER A 531 75.59 7.11 0.97
C SER A 531 74.83 6.87 -0.33
N LEU A 532 74.38 7.98 -0.89
CA LEU A 532 74.34 8.46 -2.28
C LEU A 532 74.60 7.49 -3.41
N GLU A 533 73.71 7.46 -4.44
CA GLU A 533 74.14 7.81 -5.79
C GLU A 533 72.96 8.24 -6.68
N GLN A 534 73.29 9.18 -7.56
CA GLN A 534 72.48 9.93 -8.53
C GLN A 534 72.30 9.16 -9.83
N SER A 535 71.21 9.42 -10.53
CA SER A 535 71.14 9.79 -11.97
C SER A 535 69.64 9.89 -12.32
N GLY A 536 69.07 10.96 -12.85
CA GLY A 536 69.46 11.76 -13.97
C GLY A 536 68.47 11.52 -15.09
N GLY A 537 67.52 12.47 -15.36
CA GLY A 537 66.66 12.38 -16.53
C GLY A 537 65.44 13.30 -16.43
N GLY A 538 65.61 14.54 -16.84
CA GLY A 538 64.55 15.58 -16.82
C GLY A 538 63.67 15.53 -18.06
N VAL A 539 62.41 15.90 -17.92
CA VAL A 539 61.53 16.47 -18.96
C VAL A 539 60.65 17.54 -18.30
N PRO A 540 60.35 18.66 -18.99
CA PRO A 540 59.93 19.91 -18.40
C PRO A 540 58.42 19.95 -18.08
N PRO A 541 58.00 20.94 -17.26
CA PRO A 541 56.62 21.02 -16.76
C PRO A 541 55.66 21.61 -17.79
N SER A 542 54.55 20.93 -18.00
CA SER A 542 53.37 21.50 -18.66
C SER A 542 52.54 22.26 -17.65
N THR A 543 52.35 23.53 -17.94
CA THR A 543 51.48 24.46 -17.24
C THR A 543 50.04 24.01 -17.37
N VAL A 544 49.43 23.61 -16.26
CA VAL A 544 47.98 23.42 -16.16
C VAL A 544 47.40 24.66 -15.45
N THR A 545 46.60 25.39 -16.20
CA THR A 545 45.77 26.50 -15.68
C THR A 545 44.78 25.94 -14.68
N PRO A 546 44.59 26.57 -13.49
CA PRO A 546 43.58 26.08 -12.55
C PRO A 546 42.18 26.34 -13.10
N ALA A 547 41.38 25.30 -13.13
CA ALA A 547 39.95 25.40 -13.39
C ALA A 547 39.26 26.13 -12.23
N ALA A 548 38.33 27.00 -12.56
CA ALA A 548 37.54 27.77 -11.61
C ALA A 548 36.74 26.80 -10.69
N PRO A 549 36.51 27.20 -9.41
CA PRO A 549 35.72 26.38 -8.50
C PRO A 549 34.27 26.25 -8.99
N PRO A 550 33.62 25.11 -8.77
CA PRO A 550 32.22 24.94 -9.12
C PRO A 550 31.36 25.90 -8.29
N ALA A 551 30.42 26.52 -8.95
CA ALA A 551 29.47 27.46 -8.36
C ALA A 551 28.71 26.79 -7.21
N THR A 552 28.65 27.51 -6.09
CA THR A 552 27.79 27.26 -4.94
C THR A 552 26.37 26.94 -5.43
N ALA A 553 25.84 25.79 -5.01
CA ALA A 553 24.45 25.45 -5.20
C ALA A 553 23.57 26.51 -4.51
N GLY A 554 22.91 27.32 -5.32
CA GLY A 554 21.92 28.29 -4.87
C GLY A 554 20.67 27.59 -4.33
N PRO A 555 19.80 28.32 -3.64
CA PRO A 555 18.57 27.79 -3.09
C PRO A 555 17.69 27.21 -4.21
N ILE A 556 16.96 26.14 -3.87
CA ILE A 556 16.05 25.39 -4.72
C ILE A 556 15.14 26.35 -5.48
N PRO A 557 15.06 26.31 -6.82
CA PRO A 557 14.18 27.19 -7.57
C PRO A 557 12.72 26.79 -7.33
N THR A 558 11.96 27.72 -6.76
CA THR A 558 10.50 27.75 -6.90
C THR A 558 10.15 28.01 -8.37
N PRO A 559 9.16 27.36 -8.96
CA PRO A 559 8.69 27.71 -10.29
C PRO A 559 8.03 29.10 -10.25
N VAL A 560 8.65 30.08 -10.91
CA VAL A 560 8.06 31.40 -11.19
C VAL A 560 7.07 31.23 -12.33
N PRO A 561 5.86 31.79 -12.27
CA PRO A 561 4.96 31.84 -13.42
C PRO A 561 5.50 32.86 -14.43
N ASP A 562 5.71 32.38 -15.64
CA ASP A 562 6.15 33.18 -16.78
C ASP A 562 4.99 34.10 -17.21
N GLY A 563 5.14 35.38 -16.99
CA GLY A 563 4.28 36.43 -17.47
C GLY A 563 5.05 37.31 -18.43
N THR A 564 4.82 37.17 -19.72
CA THR A 564 5.12 38.19 -20.69
C THR A 564 3.96 38.33 -21.69
N GLU A 565 3.32 39.49 -21.59
CA GLU A 565 2.44 40.06 -22.60
C GLU A 565 3.15 40.18 -23.95
N GLY A 566 2.45 39.85 -25.02
CA GLY A 566 2.84 40.13 -26.38
C GLY A 566 1.57 40.24 -27.26
N ALA A 567 1.32 41.43 -27.72
CA ALA A 567 0.13 41.94 -28.35
C ALA A 567 -0.37 41.20 -29.64
N VAL A 568 -1.64 41.36 -29.82
CA VAL A 568 -2.62 41.01 -30.87
C VAL A 568 -2.17 41.45 -32.29
N PRO A 569 -2.72 40.84 -33.42
CA PRO A 569 -3.90 41.47 -33.99
C PRO A 569 -5.07 40.50 -34.36
N GLU A 570 -6.24 41.12 -34.24
CA GLU A 570 -7.56 40.68 -34.68
C GLU A 570 -7.64 40.20 -36.13
N THR A 571 -8.48 39.20 -36.38
CA THR A 571 -9.44 39.15 -37.48
C THR A 571 -10.63 38.25 -37.12
N GLU A 572 -11.82 38.84 -37.09
CA GLU A 572 -13.16 38.25 -37.13
C GLU A 572 -13.61 38.12 -38.59
N PRO A 573 -14.83 37.61 -38.89
CA PRO A 573 -15.61 36.46 -38.41
C PRO A 573 -16.15 35.57 -39.56
N GLU A 574 -16.70 34.39 -39.26
CA GLU A 574 -17.84 33.88 -40.06
C GLU A 574 -18.73 32.90 -39.28
N SER A 575 -19.93 33.21 -39.31
CA SER A 575 -21.28 32.84 -38.95
C SER A 575 -21.63 31.38 -38.61
N ALA A 576 -22.55 31.33 -37.64
CA ALA A 576 -23.38 30.23 -37.14
C ALA A 576 -24.33 29.61 -38.19
N PRO A 577 -25.03 28.47 -37.82
CA PRO A 577 -26.42 28.70 -37.41
C PRO A 577 -26.91 27.91 -36.17
N GLU A 578 -27.89 28.54 -35.59
CA GLU A 578 -28.84 28.27 -34.55
C GLU A 578 -29.58 26.92 -34.59
N ALA A 579 -29.87 26.37 -33.42
CA ALA A 579 -31.21 25.93 -32.95
C ALA A 579 -31.00 25.02 -31.70
N ALA A 580 -31.62 25.15 -30.64
CA ALA A 580 -32.86 25.43 -30.05
C ALA A 580 -32.80 25.09 -28.54
N THR A 581 -33.26 26.03 -27.78
CA THR A 581 -33.50 25.97 -26.32
C THR A 581 -34.50 24.91 -25.93
N THR A 582 -34.21 24.18 -24.80
CA THR A 582 -35.25 23.82 -23.85
C THR A 582 -34.67 23.80 -22.43
N SER A 583 -35.24 24.65 -21.59
CA SER A 583 -34.98 24.81 -20.18
C SER A 583 -35.52 23.63 -19.40
N ALA A 584 -34.74 23.11 -18.41
CA ALA A 584 -35.29 22.41 -17.25
C ALA A 584 -34.42 22.75 -16.03
N GLU A 585 -35.07 23.23 -14.99
CA GLU A 585 -34.52 23.61 -13.70
C GLU A 585 -33.92 22.43 -12.92
N PRO A 586 -33.02 22.69 -11.97
CA PRO A 586 -32.33 21.63 -11.25
C PRO A 586 -33.12 21.18 -10.02
N ILE A 587 -33.36 19.89 -9.90
CA ILE A 587 -33.78 19.24 -8.67
C ILE A 587 -32.52 18.90 -7.89
N SER A 588 -32.40 19.55 -6.72
CA SER A 588 -31.38 19.23 -5.72
C SER A 588 -31.70 17.89 -5.06
N THR A 589 -30.88 16.89 -5.28
CA THR A 589 -30.81 15.71 -4.41
C THR A 589 -29.38 15.52 -3.94
N SER A 590 -29.18 15.74 -2.64
CA SER A 590 -27.95 15.32 -1.95
C SER A 590 -27.87 13.78 -2.02
N SER A 591 -26.90 13.26 -2.74
CA SER A 591 -26.54 11.86 -2.67
C SER A 591 -25.09 11.74 -2.20
N ALA A 592 -24.92 11.28 -0.97
CA ALA A 592 -23.65 10.71 -0.53
C ALA A 592 -23.28 9.57 -1.50
N GLY A 593 -22.18 9.70 -2.21
CA GLY A 593 -21.68 8.68 -3.13
C GLY A 593 -21.29 7.42 -2.34
N PRO A 594 -21.59 6.23 -2.85
CA PRO A 594 -21.23 4.99 -2.16
C PRO A 594 -19.70 4.79 -2.15
N SER A 595 -19.19 4.26 -1.02
CA SER A 595 -17.82 3.77 -0.85
C SER A 595 -17.40 2.90 -2.05
N PRO A 596 -16.16 2.98 -2.56
CA PRO A 596 -15.67 2.17 -3.69
C PRO A 596 -15.78 0.65 -3.46
N TRP A 597 -15.98 0.22 -2.23
CA TRP A 597 -16.24 -1.18 -1.85
C TRP A 597 -17.73 -1.53 -1.74
N ALA A 598 -18.62 -0.55 -1.85
CA ALA A 598 -20.06 -0.77 -1.77
C ALA A 598 -20.59 -1.78 -2.81
N PRO A 599 -20.13 -1.83 -4.07
CA PRO A 599 -20.59 -2.83 -5.04
C PRO A 599 -20.15 -4.25 -4.71
N ILE A 600 -18.96 -4.44 -4.10
CA ILE A 600 -18.50 -5.76 -3.64
C ILE A 600 -19.33 -6.18 -2.41
N GLY A 601 -19.55 -5.25 -1.48
CA GLY A 601 -20.44 -5.44 -0.33
C GLY A 601 -21.89 -5.65 -0.77
N ILE A 602 -22.37 -4.94 -1.79
CA ILE A 602 -23.74 -5.10 -2.35
C ILE A 602 -23.87 -6.42 -3.10
N GLY A 603 -22.84 -6.86 -3.87
CA GLY A 603 -22.82 -8.18 -4.50
C GLY A 603 -22.86 -9.30 -3.45
N LEU A 604 -22.04 -9.20 -2.41
CA LEU A 604 -22.02 -10.16 -1.30
C LEU A 604 -23.24 -10.05 -0.40
N ALA A 605 -23.76 -8.85 -0.16
CA ALA A 605 -24.99 -8.62 0.61
C ALA A 605 -26.24 -9.02 -0.18
N ALA A 606 -26.28 -8.81 -1.50
CA ALA A 606 -27.34 -9.32 -2.36
C ALA A 606 -27.32 -10.86 -2.40
N THR A 607 -26.12 -11.47 -2.33
CA THR A 607 -25.95 -12.91 -2.19
C THR A 607 -26.46 -13.39 -0.83
N ALA A 608 -26.15 -12.68 0.25
CA ALA A 608 -26.64 -13.00 1.60
C ALA A 608 -28.15 -12.76 1.74
N LEU A 609 -28.71 -11.69 1.12
CA LEU A 609 -30.14 -11.39 1.10
C LEU A 609 -30.91 -12.37 0.19
N ALA A 610 -30.37 -12.80 -0.94
CA ALA A 610 -30.97 -13.85 -1.77
C ALA A 610 -31.01 -15.20 -1.05
N ILE A 611 -30.07 -15.45 -0.12
CA ILE A 611 -30.04 -16.64 0.74
C ILE A 611 -30.99 -16.48 1.96
N ALA A 612 -31.13 -15.26 2.50
CA ALA A 612 -31.90 -14.97 3.71
C ALA A 612 -33.39 -14.63 3.43
N ALA A 613 -33.72 -14.03 2.28
CA ALA A 613 -35.07 -13.63 1.94
C ALA A 613 -36.08 -14.80 1.92
N PRO A 614 -35.76 -16.00 1.40
CA PRO A 614 -36.63 -17.15 1.49
C PRO A 614 -36.87 -17.64 2.92
N TRP A 615 -35.88 -17.44 3.82
CA TRP A 615 -35.99 -17.86 5.22
C TRP A 615 -36.96 -16.97 6.02
N TRP A 616 -37.01 -15.66 5.69
CA TRP A 616 -37.89 -14.68 6.33
C TRP A 616 -39.35 -14.80 5.81
N LEU A 617 -39.51 -15.08 4.51
CA LEU A 617 -40.84 -15.31 3.89
C LEU A 617 -41.45 -16.65 4.29
N GLY A 618 -40.64 -17.72 4.45
CA GLY A 618 -41.12 -19.02 4.89
C GLY A 618 -41.69 -19.09 6.31
N ARG A 619 -41.34 -18.14 7.19
CA ARG A 619 -41.88 -18.05 8.55
C ARG A 619 -43.22 -17.32 8.66
N ARG A 620 -43.66 -16.60 7.62
CA ARG A 620 -44.96 -15.88 7.64
C ARG A 620 -46.14 -16.62 7.05
N TYR A 621 -45.91 -17.77 6.42
CA TYR A 621 -46.99 -18.59 5.81
C TYR A 621 -46.82 -20.06 6.19
N SER A 622 -46.91 -20.38 7.47
CA SER A 622 -47.23 -21.73 7.93
C SER A 622 -48.73 -21.78 8.26
N TRP A 623 -49.47 -22.23 7.30
CA TRP A 623 -50.73 -22.90 7.49
C TRP A 623 -50.60 -24.38 7.10
#